data_35a32e8d78e348212610a3c23fe3f703
#
_entry.id   35a32e8d78e348212610a3c23fe3f703
#
_cell.length_a   1.000
_cell.length_b   1.000
_cell.length_c   1.000
_cell.angle_alpha   90.00
_cell.angle_beta   90.00
_cell.angle_gamma   90.00
#
_symmetry.space_group_name_H-M   'P 1'
#
loop_
_entity.id
_entity.type
_entity.pdbx_description
1 polymer ?
#
loop_
_entity_poly.entity_id
_entity_poly.type
_entity_poly.pdbx_seq_one_letter_code
_entity_poly.pdbx_strand_id
1 'polypeptide(L)'
;IRTKAAESKKKSAEDAMKNEVVEKLAENIEVEIPEVMVKNEVDNMLKDFENNLRYQGMDLNTYYQYTGTSKEILEDQMKEDAEKRVRISLAVDAVSKSEGVEATEEDMEAEYKKMADIYKLEVEKIKEIFQNSQDEAIKSTIVARKTVDLLLENAKLV
;
A
#
# COMPACT_ATOMS: atom_id res chain seq x y z
N ILE A 1 -15.51 18.33 18.20
CA ILE A 1 -15.51 18.56 16.73
C ILE A 1 -14.19 19.20 16.27
N ARG A 2 -13.67 20.25 16.94
CA ARG A 2 -12.40 20.92 16.56
C ARG A 2 -11.15 20.02 16.68
N THR A 3 -11.06 19.17 17.69
CA THR A 3 -9.95 18.24 17.91
C THR A 3 -9.87 17.18 16.82
N LYS A 4 -10.98 16.52 16.47
CA LYS A 4 -11.03 15.54 15.36
C LYS A 4 -10.65 16.13 14.00
N ALA A 5 -11.04 17.37 13.72
CA ALA A 5 -10.66 18.06 12.48
C ALA A 5 -9.17 18.42 12.44
N ALA A 6 -8.59 18.78 13.58
CA ALA A 6 -7.15 19.04 13.69
C ALA A 6 -6.32 17.77 13.55
N GLU A 7 -6.75 16.67 14.20
CA GLU A 7 -6.11 15.36 14.08
C GLU A 7 -6.20 14.80 12.65
N SER A 8 -7.34 14.96 11.97
CA SER A 8 -7.52 14.56 10.59
C SER A 8 -6.60 15.35 9.65
N LYS A 9 -6.47 16.68 9.83
CA LYS A 9 -5.56 17.52 9.03
C LYS A 9 -4.11 17.15 9.27
N LYS A 10 -3.71 16.88 10.52
CA LYS A 10 -2.35 16.46 10.86
C LYS A 10 -2.02 15.14 10.18
N LYS A 11 -2.92 14.15 10.27
CA LYS A 11 -2.75 12.86 9.62
C LYS A 11 -2.63 13.00 8.09
N SER A 12 -3.50 13.80 7.46
CA SER A 12 -3.41 14.05 6.01
C SER A 12 -2.09 14.72 5.60
N ALA A 13 -1.56 15.61 6.42
CA ALA A 13 -0.27 16.24 6.16
C ALA A 13 0.88 15.22 6.31
N GLU A 14 0.85 14.38 7.34
CA GLU A 14 1.84 13.30 7.53
C GLU A 14 1.79 12.29 6.38
N ASP A 15 0.60 11.88 5.95
CA ASP A 15 0.43 10.97 4.81
C ASP A 15 0.95 11.59 3.50
N ALA A 16 0.70 12.89 3.27
CA ALA A 16 1.23 13.61 2.11
C ALA A 16 2.76 13.68 2.13
N MET A 17 3.35 13.96 3.29
CA MET A 17 4.82 13.99 3.45
C MET A 17 5.44 12.61 3.22
N LYS A 18 4.81 11.53 3.72
CA LYS A 18 5.26 10.15 3.47
C LYS A 18 5.25 9.83 1.99
N ASN A 19 4.18 10.19 1.29
CA ASN A 19 4.08 9.98 -0.16
C ASN A 19 5.17 10.75 -0.92
N GLU A 20 5.39 12.02 -0.58
CA GLU A 20 6.44 12.84 -1.22
C GLU A 20 7.84 12.25 -1.00
N VAL A 21 8.14 11.76 0.21
CA VAL A 21 9.43 11.14 0.53
C VAL A 21 9.67 9.88 -0.29
N VAL A 22 8.67 8.99 -0.40
CA VAL A 22 8.83 7.75 -1.18
C VAL A 22 8.85 8.00 -2.69
N GLU A 23 8.12 9.00 -3.19
CA GLU A 23 8.18 9.42 -4.59
C GLU A 23 9.57 9.94 -4.94
N LYS A 24 10.13 10.85 -4.13
CA LYS A 24 11.50 11.36 -4.32
C LYS A 24 12.55 10.26 -4.21
N LEU A 25 12.36 9.29 -3.31
CA LEU A 25 13.24 8.12 -3.22
C LEU A 25 13.20 7.34 -4.54
N ALA A 26 12.00 7.05 -5.04
CA ALA A 26 11.82 6.27 -6.26
C ALA A 26 12.37 6.97 -7.52
N GLU A 27 12.32 8.31 -7.57
CA GLU A 27 12.92 9.11 -8.65
C GLU A 27 14.46 9.05 -8.65
N ASN A 28 15.08 8.92 -7.48
CA ASN A 28 16.53 8.92 -7.31
C ASN A 28 17.16 7.52 -7.41
N ILE A 29 16.36 6.46 -7.53
CA ILE A 29 16.85 5.10 -7.66
C ILE A 29 16.75 4.64 -9.12
N GLU A 30 17.91 4.28 -9.69
CA GLU A 30 17.96 3.56 -10.96
C GLU A 30 17.69 2.08 -10.69
N VAL A 31 16.47 1.64 -10.98
CA VAL A 31 16.05 0.24 -10.85
C VAL A 31 15.43 -0.23 -12.15
N GLU A 32 15.86 -1.39 -12.63
CA GLU A 32 15.18 -2.07 -13.72
C GLU A 32 13.91 -2.71 -13.20
N ILE A 33 12.76 -2.30 -13.75
CA ILE A 33 11.44 -2.79 -13.34
C ILE A 33 11.04 -3.95 -14.25
N PRO A 34 10.92 -5.19 -13.72
CA PRO A 34 10.46 -6.31 -14.51
C PRO A 34 9.01 -6.11 -14.99
N GLU A 35 8.75 -6.32 -16.28
CA GLU A 35 7.40 -6.19 -16.85
C GLU A 35 6.36 -7.06 -16.12
N VAL A 36 6.76 -8.23 -15.63
CA VAL A 36 5.88 -9.11 -14.86
C VAL A 36 5.39 -8.48 -13.57
N MET A 37 6.21 -7.64 -12.91
CA MET A 37 5.80 -6.92 -11.69
C MET A 37 4.78 -5.83 -12.02
N VAL A 38 5.01 -5.08 -13.11
CA VAL A 38 4.07 -4.07 -13.58
C VAL A 38 2.72 -4.71 -13.93
N LYS A 39 2.74 -5.83 -14.65
CA LYS A 39 1.51 -6.57 -14.98
C LYS A 39 0.76 -7.03 -13.75
N ASN A 40 1.46 -7.61 -12.78
CA ASN A 40 0.84 -8.05 -11.52
C ASN A 40 0.21 -6.87 -10.75
N GLU A 41 0.87 -5.71 -10.77
CA GLU A 41 0.33 -4.51 -10.12
C GLU A 41 -0.90 -3.97 -10.87
N VAL A 42 -0.90 -3.97 -12.20
CA VAL A 42 -2.10 -3.64 -13.01
C VAL A 42 -3.26 -4.57 -12.66
N ASP A 43 -3.01 -5.87 -12.54
CA ASP A 43 -4.03 -6.84 -12.15
C ASP A 43 -4.58 -6.56 -10.73
N ASN A 44 -3.74 -6.13 -9.79
CA ASN A 44 -4.17 -5.72 -8.45
C ASN A 44 -4.99 -4.44 -8.49
N MET A 45 -4.53 -3.41 -9.21
CA MET A 45 -5.25 -2.16 -9.38
C MET A 45 -6.63 -2.38 -10.02
N LEU A 46 -6.72 -3.28 -11.00
CA LEU A 46 -7.98 -3.63 -11.65
C LEU A 46 -8.95 -4.31 -10.68
N LYS A 47 -8.45 -5.22 -9.81
CA LYS A 47 -9.26 -5.84 -8.74
C LYS A 47 -9.77 -4.81 -7.73
N ASP A 48 -8.91 -3.87 -7.34
CA ASP A 48 -9.31 -2.80 -6.42
C ASP A 48 -10.36 -1.89 -7.05
N PHE A 49 -10.20 -1.58 -8.33
CA PHE A 49 -11.18 -0.82 -9.09
C PHE A 49 -12.52 -1.56 -9.19
N GLU A 50 -12.50 -2.87 -9.48
CA GLU A 50 -13.71 -3.69 -9.49
C GLU A 50 -14.40 -3.71 -8.13
N ASN A 51 -13.64 -3.86 -7.04
CA ASN A 51 -14.19 -3.81 -5.70
C ASN A 51 -14.85 -2.45 -5.41
N ASN A 52 -14.21 -1.35 -5.79
CA ASN A 52 -14.77 -0.02 -5.64
C ASN A 52 -16.08 0.17 -6.44
N LEU A 53 -16.15 -0.36 -7.66
CA LEU A 53 -17.38 -0.36 -8.45
C LEU A 53 -18.49 -1.15 -7.77
N ARG A 54 -18.17 -2.33 -7.20
CA ARG A 54 -19.14 -3.16 -6.45
C ARG A 54 -19.71 -2.43 -5.24
N TYR A 55 -18.92 -1.67 -4.50
CA TYR A 55 -19.42 -0.82 -3.41
C TYR A 55 -20.41 0.24 -3.89
N GLN A 56 -20.29 0.68 -5.15
CA GLN A 56 -21.21 1.63 -5.79
C GLN A 56 -22.38 0.92 -6.50
N GLY A 57 -22.49 -0.41 -6.37
CA GLY A 57 -23.56 -1.20 -7.01
C GLY A 57 -23.36 -1.42 -8.52
N MET A 58 -22.13 -1.30 -9.01
CA MET A 58 -21.77 -1.48 -10.42
C MET A 58 -20.75 -2.62 -10.58
N ASP A 59 -20.78 -3.30 -11.71
CA ASP A 59 -19.75 -4.24 -12.13
C ASP A 59 -18.91 -3.70 -13.30
N LEU A 60 -17.79 -4.35 -13.60
CA LEU A 60 -16.89 -3.96 -14.68
C LEU A 60 -17.56 -3.97 -16.05
N ASN A 61 -18.44 -4.95 -16.32
CA ASN A 61 -19.11 -5.03 -17.62
C ASN A 61 -20.05 -3.84 -17.84
N THR A 62 -20.81 -3.50 -16.80
CA THR A 62 -21.67 -2.31 -16.81
C THR A 62 -20.85 -1.04 -16.98
N TYR A 63 -19.70 -0.93 -16.28
CA TYR A 63 -18.78 0.19 -16.44
C TYR A 63 -18.28 0.32 -17.88
N TYR A 64 -17.84 -0.77 -18.52
CA TYR A 64 -17.37 -0.77 -19.91
C TYR A 64 -18.48 -0.33 -20.88
N GLN A 65 -19.71 -0.79 -20.67
CA GLN A 65 -20.85 -0.38 -21.50
C GLN A 65 -21.18 1.10 -21.38
N TYR A 66 -21.12 1.67 -20.18
CA TYR A 66 -21.41 3.09 -19.96
C TYR A 66 -20.32 4.02 -20.46
N THR A 67 -19.06 3.63 -20.31
CA THR A 67 -17.90 4.47 -20.64
C THR A 67 -17.40 4.26 -22.07
N GLY A 68 -17.82 3.17 -22.73
CA GLY A 68 -17.30 2.78 -24.05
C GLY A 68 -15.82 2.34 -24.02
N THR A 69 -15.28 2.06 -22.82
CA THR A 69 -13.92 1.56 -22.66
C THR A 69 -13.88 0.02 -22.69
N SER A 70 -12.69 -0.57 -22.76
CA SER A 70 -12.48 -2.01 -22.64
C SER A 70 -11.50 -2.31 -21.51
N LYS A 71 -11.39 -3.61 -21.19
CA LYS A 71 -10.42 -4.06 -20.19
C LYS A 71 -8.98 -3.65 -20.58
N GLU A 72 -8.62 -3.85 -21.83
CA GLU A 72 -7.30 -3.56 -22.37
C GLU A 72 -6.95 -2.07 -22.30
N ILE A 73 -7.92 -1.21 -22.61
CA ILE A 73 -7.75 0.24 -22.51
C ILE A 73 -7.57 0.66 -21.05
N LEU A 74 -8.35 0.08 -20.13
CA LEU A 74 -8.25 0.38 -18.70
C LEU A 74 -6.91 -0.12 -18.12
N GLU A 75 -6.46 -1.31 -18.50
CA GLU A 75 -5.15 -1.84 -18.12
C GLU A 75 -4.01 -0.94 -18.63
N ASP A 76 -4.08 -0.47 -19.87
CA ASP A 76 -3.07 0.42 -20.45
C ASP A 76 -3.03 1.78 -19.73
N GLN A 77 -4.18 2.32 -19.36
CA GLN A 77 -4.28 3.54 -18.57
C GLN A 77 -3.68 3.40 -17.15
N MET A 78 -3.77 2.20 -16.57
CA MET A 78 -3.21 1.92 -15.25
C MET A 78 -1.69 1.63 -15.27
N LYS A 79 -1.11 1.35 -16.43
CA LYS A 79 0.26 0.87 -16.56
C LYS A 79 1.30 1.86 -16.01
N GLU A 80 1.16 3.14 -16.29
CA GLU A 80 2.08 4.17 -15.80
C GLU A 80 2.05 4.27 -14.26
N ASP A 81 0.86 4.27 -13.67
CA ASP A 81 0.71 4.31 -12.21
C ASP A 81 1.18 3.01 -11.56
N ALA A 82 0.94 1.86 -12.19
CA ALA A 82 1.46 0.56 -11.74
C ALA A 82 2.99 0.55 -11.74
N GLU A 83 3.63 1.06 -12.79
CA GLU A 83 5.08 1.17 -12.86
C GLU A 83 5.65 2.06 -11.74
N LYS A 84 5.04 3.20 -11.47
CA LYS A 84 5.40 4.08 -10.34
C LYS A 84 5.29 3.36 -9.00
N ARG A 85 4.19 2.62 -8.76
CA ARG A 85 3.99 1.85 -7.53
C ARG A 85 5.03 0.75 -7.36
N VAL A 86 5.33 0.01 -8.41
CA VAL A 86 6.37 -1.03 -8.39
C VAL A 86 7.72 -0.41 -8.09
N ARG A 87 8.08 0.71 -8.72
CA ARG A 87 9.32 1.45 -8.46
C ARG A 87 9.44 1.86 -7.00
N ILE A 88 8.39 2.45 -6.44
CA ILE A 88 8.34 2.82 -5.01
C ILE A 88 8.53 1.60 -4.12
N SER A 89 7.84 0.51 -4.42
CA SER A 89 7.94 -0.73 -3.65
C SER A 89 9.36 -1.29 -3.65
N LEU A 90 10.01 -1.33 -4.81
CA LEU A 90 11.39 -1.79 -4.95
C LEU A 90 12.38 -0.85 -4.24
N ALA A 91 12.15 0.47 -4.30
CA ALA A 91 12.96 1.45 -3.61
C ALA A 91 12.88 1.29 -2.09
N VAL A 92 11.67 1.15 -1.54
CA VAL A 92 11.45 0.93 -0.11
C VAL A 92 12.05 -0.41 0.34
N ASP A 93 11.91 -1.48 -0.45
CA ASP A 93 12.50 -2.78 -0.16
C ASP A 93 14.04 -2.73 -0.15
N ALA A 94 14.65 -2.02 -1.08
CA ALA A 94 16.10 -1.81 -1.11
C ALA A 94 16.60 -1.08 0.14
N VAL A 95 15.92 -0.01 0.55
CA VAL A 95 16.25 0.73 1.78
C VAL A 95 16.04 -0.14 3.02
N SER A 96 14.93 -0.88 3.10
CA SER A 96 14.68 -1.75 4.25
C SER A 96 15.78 -2.77 4.45
N LYS A 97 16.29 -3.36 3.37
CA LYS A 97 17.42 -4.30 3.39
C LYS A 97 18.73 -3.63 3.78
N SER A 98 19.00 -2.45 3.23
CA SER A 98 20.21 -1.68 3.53
C SER A 98 20.28 -1.23 4.99
N GLU A 99 19.16 -0.80 5.55
CA GLU A 99 19.05 -0.32 6.93
C GLU A 99 18.75 -1.44 7.94
N GLY A 100 18.56 -2.68 7.46
CA GLY A 100 18.25 -3.82 8.32
C GLY A 100 16.92 -3.68 9.05
N VAL A 101 15.92 -3.08 8.39
CA VAL A 101 14.58 -2.90 8.99
C VAL A 101 13.84 -4.22 9.01
N GLU A 102 13.47 -4.68 10.19
CA GLU A 102 12.76 -5.95 10.39
C GLU A 102 11.45 -5.73 11.15
N ALA A 103 10.49 -6.61 10.92
CA ALA A 103 9.28 -6.72 11.73
C ALA A 103 9.56 -7.59 12.96
N THR A 104 9.42 -7.04 14.16
CA THR A 104 9.56 -7.77 15.41
C THR A 104 8.28 -8.50 15.78
N GLU A 105 8.35 -9.43 16.73
CA GLU A 105 7.15 -10.08 17.28
C GLU A 105 6.19 -9.07 17.93
N GLU A 106 6.72 -8.02 18.56
CA GLU A 106 5.92 -6.93 19.13
C GLU A 106 5.17 -6.16 18.06
N ASP A 107 5.80 -5.89 16.90
CA ASP A 107 5.17 -5.25 15.76
C ASP A 107 4.02 -6.11 15.21
N MET A 108 4.23 -7.42 15.09
CA MET A 108 3.22 -8.37 14.65
C MET A 108 2.02 -8.41 15.62
N GLU A 109 2.29 -8.49 16.92
CA GLU A 109 1.24 -8.45 17.93
C GLU A 109 0.44 -7.14 17.91
N ALA A 110 1.11 -6.02 17.72
CA ALA A 110 0.44 -4.73 17.61
C ALA A 110 -0.45 -4.66 16.37
N GLU A 111 -0.03 -5.26 15.25
CA GLU A 111 -0.82 -5.32 14.03
C GLU A 111 -2.04 -6.25 14.18
N TYR A 112 -1.87 -7.43 14.77
CA TYR A 112 -3.00 -8.31 15.08
C TYR A 112 -4.03 -7.66 16.02
N LYS A 113 -3.60 -6.88 17.02
CA LYS A 113 -4.51 -6.12 17.89
C LYS A 113 -5.30 -5.08 17.10
N LYS A 114 -4.65 -4.34 16.19
CA LYS A 114 -5.36 -3.38 15.32
C LYS A 114 -6.39 -4.06 14.43
N MET A 115 -6.03 -5.21 13.86
CA MET A 115 -6.95 -5.99 13.04
C MET A 115 -8.13 -6.52 13.88
N ALA A 116 -7.87 -7.00 15.09
CA ALA A 116 -8.88 -7.45 16.04
C ALA A 116 -9.89 -6.34 16.37
N ASP A 117 -9.41 -5.12 16.59
CA ASP A 117 -10.24 -3.94 16.85
C ASP A 117 -11.11 -3.57 15.62
N ILE A 118 -10.54 -3.66 14.42
CA ILE A 118 -11.26 -3.35 13.16
C ILE A 118 -12.35 -4.37 12.87
N TYR A 119 -12.01 -5.66 12.99
CA TYR A 119 -12.93 -6.76 12.69
C TYR A 119 -13.82 -7.15 13.86
N LYS A 120 -13.61 -6.54 15.05
CA LYS A 120 -14.30 -6.86 16.31
C LYS A 120 -14.24 -8.34 16.66
N LEU A 121 -13.06 -8.93 16.48
CA LEU A 121 -12.74 -10.31 16.78
C LEU A 121 -11.68 -10.38 17.89
N GLU A 122 -11.59 -11.52 18.57
CA GLU A 122 -10.50 -11.81 19.49
C GLU A 122 -9.16 -11.91 18.74
N VAL A 123 -8.06 -11.46 19.37
CA VAL A 123 -6.71 -11.45 18.76
C VAL A 123 -6.28 -12.86 18.36
N GLU A 124 -6.63 -13.87 19.19
CA GLU A 124 -6.35 -15.27 18.93
C GLU A 124 -6.99 -15.76 17.64
N LYS A 125 -8.24 -15.36 17.37
CA LYS A 125 -8.92 -15.68 16.11
C LYS A 125 -8.27 -15.02 14.90
N ILE A 126 -7.81 -13.78 15.04
CA ILE A 126 -7.06 -13.11 13.99
C ILE A 126 -5.77 -13.88 13.70
N LYS A 127 -5.02 -14.27 14.74
CA LYS A 127 -3.82 -15.08 14.59
C LYS A 127 -4.10 -16.39 13.87
N GLU A 128 -5.13 -17.13 14.25
CA GLU A 128 -5.51 -18.38 13.59
C GLU A 128 -5.85 -18.22 12.10
N ILE A 129 -6.53 -17.12 11.73
CA ILE A 129 -6.91 -16.85 10.34
C ILE A 129 -5.68 -16.53 9.49
N PHE A 130 -4.72 -15.77 10.04
CA PHE A 130 -3.61 -15.21 9.27
C PHE A 130 -2.31 -16.04 9.39
N GLN A 131 -2.09 -16.78 10.49
CA GLN A 131 -0.85 -17.49 10.83
C GLN A 131 -0.39 -18.54 9.80
N ASN A 132 -1.27 -19.03 8.92
CA ASN A 132 -0.94 -20.11 8.00
C ASN A 132 -0.67 -19.69 6.55
N SER A 133 -0.94 -18.44 6.16
CA SER A 133 -0.78 -18.03 4.76
C SER A 133 -0.46 -16.55 4.51
N GLN A 134 -0.53 -15.70 5.52
CA GLN A 134 -0.41 -14.25 5.34
C GLN A 134 0.58 -13.54 6.29
N ASP A 135 1.26 -14.27 7.15
CA ASP A 135 2.26 -13.70 8.07
C ASP A 135 3.35 -12.94 7.33
N GLU A 136 3.84 -13.49 6.23
CA GLU A 136 4.86 -12.83 5.39
C GLU A 136 4.34 -11.53 4.76
N ALA A 137 3.08 -11.49 4.35
CA ALA A 137 2.46 -10.27 3.81
C ALA A 137 2.30 -9.20 4.90
N ILE A 138 1.92 -9.60 6.11
CA ILE A 138 1.81 -8.69 7.26
C ILE A 138 3.20 -8.16 7.64
N LYS A 139 4.21 -9.03 7.73
CA LYS A 139 5.61 -8.64 7.99
C LYS A 139 6.10 -7.64 6.94
N SER A 140 5.91 -7.94 5.66
CA SER A 140 6.28 -7.05 4.56
C SER A 140 5.63 -5.67 4.70
N THR A 141 4.35 -5.62 5.04
CA THR A 141 3.62 -4.36 5.27
C THR A 141 4.19 -3.59 6.45
N ILE A 142 4.54 -4.27 7.55
CA ILE A 142 5.15 -3.64 8.73
C ILE A 142 6.53 -3.08 8.37
N VAL A 143 7.38 -3.87 7.70
CA VAL A 143 8.72 -3.46 7.27
C VAL A 143 8.63 -2.23 6.36
N ALA A 144 7.77 -2.25 5.34
CA ALA A 144 7.57 -1.11 4.46
C ALA A 144 7.15 0.15 5.22
N ARG A 145 6.20 0.04 6.16
CA ARG A 145 5.76 1.17 6.99
C ARG A 145 6.90 1.71 7.87
N LYS A 146 7.64 0.84 8.55
CA LYS A 146 8.79 1.24 9.38
C LYS A 146 9.88 1.91 8.56
N THR A 147 10.11 1.43 7.34
CA THR A 147 11.09 2.03 6.42
C THR A 147 10.65 3.43 5.97
N VAL A 148 9.38 3.62 5.66
CA VAL A 148 8.85 4.94 5.31
C VAL A 148 8.92 5.89 6.50
N ASP A 149 8.63 5.44 7.71
CA ASP A 149 8.75 6.24 8.93
C ASP A 149 10.22 6.63 9.18
N LEU A 150 11.16 5.70 9.01
CA LEU A 150 12.60 5.96 9.09
C LEU A 150 13.06 7.00 8.06
N LEU A 151 12.59 6.88 6.82
CA LEU A 151 12.89 7.84 5.76
C LEU A 151 12.36 9.23 6.10
N LEU A 152 11.15 9.32 6.64
CA LEU A 152 10.55 10.59 7.04
C LEU A 152 11.33 11.26 8.19
N GLU A 153 11.77 10.49 9.19
CA GLU A 153 12.56 10.98 10.31
C GLU A 153 13.93 11.53 9.86
N ASN A 154 14.51 10.90 8.83
CA ASN A 154 15.81 11.32 8.28
C ASN A 154 15.69 12.35 7.15
N ALA A 155 14.48 12.57 6.61
CA ALA A 155 14.27 13.59 5.60
C ALA A 155 14.55 14.97 6.20
N LYS A 156 15.51 15.69 5.61
CA LYS A 156 15.69 17.11 5.94
C LYS A 156 14.51 17.85 5.34
N LEU A 157 13.64 18.32 6.20
CA LEU A 157 12.59 19.28 5.83
C LEU A 157 13.30 20.58 5.42
N VAL A 158 13.35 20.83 4.14
CA VAL A 158 13.88 22.07 3.56
C VAL A 158 12.74 23.05 3.42
#